data_1fa574eeb033b926633eb6d09289395d
#
_entry.id   1fa574eeb033b926633eb6d09289395d
#
_cell.length_a   1.000
_cell.length_b   1.000
_cell.length_c   1.000
_cell.angle_alpha   90.00
_cell.angle_beta   90.00
_cell.angle_gamma   90.00
#
_symmetry.space_group_name_H-M   'P 1'
#
loop_
_entity.id
_entity.type
_entity.pdbx_description
1 polymer ?
#
loop_
_entity_poly.entity_id
_entity_poly.type
_entity_poly.pdbx_seq_one_letter_code
_entity_poly.pdbx_strand_id
1 'polypeptide(L)' 'RSILGPMCKINSYSLVEDSILFEGVTVGRHVKIKKAIIDKGVVIPDGTEIGCNHEDDIKSGYTITESGIVVVPRKDR' A
#
# COMPACT_ATOMS: atom_id res chain seq x y z
N ARG A 1 -12.65 2.36 4.77
CA ARG A 1 -13.20 2.37 3.41
C ARG A 1 -12.10 2.23 2.37
N SER A 2 -12.10 1.14 1.63
CA SER A 2 -11.03 0.87 0.66
C SER A 2 -11.61 0.15 -0.55
N ILE A 3 -10.91 0.32 -1.68
CA ILE A 3 -11.27 -0.36 -2.90
C ILE A 3 -10.18 -1.38 -3.20
N LEU A 4 -10.57 -2.64 -3.33
CA LEU A 4 -9.65 -3.72 -3.61
C LEU A 4 -9.96 -4.30 -4.98
N GLY A 5 -8.96 -4.34 -5.84
CA GLY A 5 -9.10 -4.96 -7.14
C GLY A 5 -9.18 -6.47 -7.03
N PRO A 6 -9.44 -7.16 -8.16
CA PRO A 6 -9.52 -8.62 -8.13
C PRO A 6 -8.18 -9.23 -7.78
N MET A 7 -8.24 -10.41 -7.17
CA MET A 7 -7.05 -11.20 -6.84
C MET A 7 -6.12 -10.55 -5.83
N CYS A 8 -6.60 -9.58 -5.07
CA CYS A 8 -5.81 -9.02 -3.97
C CYS A 8 -5.84 -9.98 -2.79
N LYS A 9 -4.69 -10.08 -2.10
CA LYS A 9 -4.60 -10.89 -0.89
C LYS A 9 -4.13 -10.01 0.26
N ILE A 10 -4.91 -10.03 1.33
CA ILE A 10 -4.56 -9.29 2.54
C ILE A 10 -4.45 -10.30 3.67
N ASN A 11 -3.26 -10.41 4.23
CA ASN A 11 -2.99 -11.37 5.28
C ASN A 11 -3.46 -10.87 6.64
N SER A 12 -3.38 -11.73 7.65
CA SER A 12 -3.95 -11.49 8.97
C SER A 12 -3.34 -10.27 9.64
N TYR A 13 -4.16 -9.61 10.44
CA TYR A 13 -3.72 -8.49 11.29
C TYR A 13 -3.28 -7.26 10.50
N SER A 14 -3.65 -7.18 9.24
CA SER A 14 -3.32 -6.01 8.44
C SER A 14 -4.49 -5.06 8.36
N LEU A 15 -4.19 -3.77 8.28
CA LEU A 15 -5.20 -2.72 8.23
C LEU A 15 -5.03 -1.94 6.93
N VAL A 16 -6.11 -1.82 6.18
CA VAL A 16 -6.11 -1.03 4.95
C VAL A 16 -7.26 -0.04 5.05
N GLU A 17 -6.95 1.25 5.08
CA GLU A 17 -7.95 2.30 5.24
C GLU A 17 -7.82 3.34 4.14
N ASP A 18 -8.95 3.75 3.59
CA ASP A 18 -9.03 4.85 2.61
C ASP A 18 -8.02 4.69 1.48
N SER A 19 -7.85 3.46 1.00
CA SER A 19 -6.82 3.12 0.04
C SER A 19 -7.41 2.43 -1.18
N ILE A 20 -6.65 2.46 -2.28
CA ILE A 20 -7.03 1.76 -3.50
C ILE A 20 -5.91 0.79 -3.84
N LEU A 21 -6.25 -0.49 -3.89
CA LEU A 21 -5.32 -1.54 -4.26
C LEU A 21 -5.75 -2.11 -5.60
N PHE A 22 -4.85 -2.05 -6.58
CA PHE A 22 -5.16 -2.55 -7.89
C PHE A 22 -5.01 -4.07 -7.93
N GLU A 23 -5.22 -4.64 -9.10
CA GLU A 23 -5.29 -6.08 -9.28
C GLU A 23 -4.01 -6.78 -8.80
N GLY A 24 -4.20 -7.90 -8.09
CA GLY A 24 -3.08 -8.78 -7.75
C GLY A 24 -2.15 -8.28 -6.67
N VAL A 25 -2.55 -7.25 -5.93
CA VAL A 25 -1.74 -6.74 -4.83
C VAL A 25 -1.76 -7.74 -3.68
N THR A 26 -0.58 -8.03 -3.12
CA THR A 26 -0.45 -8.90 -1.96
C THR A 26 0.03 -8.09 -0.77
N VAL A 27 -0.71 -8.15 0.32
CA VAL A 27 -0.39 -7.43 1.55
C VAL A 27 0.01 -8.45 2.60
N GLY A 28 1.19 -8.30 3.18
CA GLY A 28 1.70 -9.19 4.20
C GLY A 28 0.95 -9.06 5.52
N ARG A 29 1.51 -9.64 6.58
CA ARG A 29 0.89 -9.59 7.91
C ARG A 29 1.31 -8.34 8.63
N HIS A 30 0.43 -7.85 9.52
CA HIS A 30 0.72 -6.68 10.35
C HIS A 30 1.10 -5.45 9.52
N VAL A 31 0.52 -5.34 8.35
CA VAL A 31 0.75 -4.19 7.45
C VAL A 31 -0.31 -3.14 7.73
N LYS A 32 0.11 -1.89 7.77
CA LYS A 32 -0.82 -0.76 7.91
C LYS A 32 -0.73 0.12 6.67
N ILE A 33 -1.86 0.30 6.02
CA ILE A 33 -1.94 1.11 4.82
C ILE A 33 -3.04 2.15 5.01
N LYS A 34 -2.69 3.41 4.89
CA LYS A 34 -3.64 4.51 5.03
C LYS A 34 -3.45 5.50 3.90
N LYS A 35 -4.55 5.86 3.25
CA LYS A 35 -4.57 6.86 2.18
C LYS A 35 -3.50 6.58 1.15
N ALA A 36 -3.52 5.38 0.59
CA ALA A 36 -2.52 4.97 -0.38
C ALA A 36 -3.15 4.41 -1.63
N ILE A 37 -2.44 4.55 -2.73
CA ILE A 37 -2.81 3.91 -4.00
C ILE A 37 -1.68 2.96 -4.33
N ILE A 38 -2.00 1.67 -4.43
CA ILE A 38 -0.99 0.64 -4.66
C ILE A 38 -1.21 0.03 -6.04
N ASP A 39 -0.20 0.11 -6.87
CA ASP A 39 -0.27 -0.34 -8.24
C ASP A 39 -0.41 -1.87 -8.31
N LYS A 40 -0.86 -2.35 -9.44
CA LYS A 40 -1.14 -3.78 -9.61
C LYS A 40 0.13 -4.61 -9.43
N GLY A 41 -0.03 -5.78 -8.86
CA GLY A 41 1.06 -6.74 -8.70
C GLY A 41 2.08 -6.41 -7.65
N VAL A 42 1.87 -5.35 -6.88
CA VAL A 42 2.80 -4.96 -5.82
C VAL A 42 2.68 -5.93 -4.65
N VAL A 43 3.81 -6.32 -4.10
CA VAL A 43 3.86 -7.17 -2.91
C VAL A 43 4.35 -6.32 -1.73
N ILE A 44 3.54 -6.25 -0.70
CA ILE A 44 3.86 -5.49 0.50
C ILE A 44 4.36 -6.47 1.56
N PRO A 45 5.61 -6.34 2.01
CA PRO A 45 6.16 -7.27 3.00
C PRO A 45 5.50 -7.11 4.37
N ASP A 46 5.68 -8.14 5.21
CA ASP A 46 5.13 -8.12 6.56
C ASP A 46 5.67 -6.93 7.35
N GLY A 47 4.81 -6.34 8.16
CA GLY A 47 5.20 -5.26 9.04
C GLY A 47 5.38 -3.90 8.38
N THR A 48 5.04 -3.77 7.11
CA THR A 48 5.19 -2.50 6.39
C THR A 48 4.11 -1.52 6.81
N GLU A 49 4.48 -0.26 6.96
CA GLU A 49 3.53 0.81 7.23
C GLU A 49 3.57 1.80 6.07
N ILE A 50 2.42 2.06 5.49
CA ILE A 50 2.30 2.97 4.36
C ILE A 50 1.26 4.03 4.72
N GLY A 51 1.65 5.30 4.55
CA GLY A 51 0.77 6.41 4.87
C GLY A 51 0.73 6.77 6.34
N CYS A 52 1.45 6.04 7.19
CA CYS A 52 1.51 6.33 8.62
C CYS A 52 2.63 7.32 8.94
N ASN A 53 3.73 7.24 8.22
CA ASN A 53 4.85 8.14 8.41
C ASN A 53 5.41 8.51 7.05
N HIS A 54 5.23 9.76 6.65
CA HIS A 54 5.62 10.20 5.32
C HIS A 54 7.13 10.16 5.09
N GLU A 55 7.92 10.36 6.15
CA GLU A 55 9.37 10.26 6.02
C GLU A 55 9.80 8.85 5.62
N ASP A 56 9.19 7.86 6.25
CA ASP A 56 9.48 6.47 5.93
C ASP A 56 9.02 6.15 4.51
N ASP A 57 7.88 6.69 4.10
CA ASP A 57 7.36 6.46 2.76
C ASP A 57 8.31 7.02 1.71
N ILE A 58 8.85 8.19 1.95
CA ILE A 58 9.80 8.81 1.03
C ILE A 58 11.09 7.98 0.95
N LYS A 59 11.57 7.50 2.09
CA LYS A 59 12.77 6.66 2.12
C LYS A 59 12.58 5.36 1.36
N SER A 60 11.35 4.86 1.33
CA SER A 60 11.03 3.63 0.60
C SER A 60 10.88 3.87 -0.89
N GLY A 61 10.92 5.11 -1.33
CA GLY A 61 10.80 5.42 -2.74
C GLY A 61 9.38 5.66 -3.21
N TYR A 62 8.44 5.82 -2.29
CA TYR A 62 7.06 6.09 -2.65
C TYR A 62 6.87 7.57 -2.95
N THR A 63 5.83 7.86 -3.72
CA THR A 63 5.47 9.24 -4.05
C THR A 63 4.32 9.69 -3.16
N ILE A 64 4.41 10.90 -2.64
CA ILE A 64 3.34 11.46 -1.82
C ILE A 64 2.75 12.66 -2.56
N THR A 65 1.44 12.64 -2.78
CA THR A 65 0.76 13.73 -3.45
C THR A 65 0.55 14.90 -2.50
N GLU A 66 0.13 16.03 -3.06
CA GLU A 66 -0.18 17.20 -2.25
C GLU A 66 -1.27 16.94 -1.22
N SER A 67 -2.17 16.03 -1.54
CA SER A 67 -3.26 15.67 -0.63
C SER A 67 -2.82 14.70 0.47
N GLY A 68 -1.56 14.28 0.46
CA GLY A 68 -1.06 13.34 1.46
C GLY A 68 -1.32 11.88 1.11
N ILE A 69 -1.66 11.59 -0.13
CA ILE A 69 -1.90 10.22 -0.58
C ILE A 69 -0.58 9.63 -1.04
N VAL A 70 -0.25 8.46 -0.53
CA VAL A 70 0.98 7.76 -0.89
C VAL A 70 0.71 6.89 -2.12
N VAL A 71 1.55 7.04 -3.13
CA VAL A 71 1.44 6.22 -4.33
C VAL A 71 2.60 5.22 -4.34
N VAL A 72 2.26 3.94 -4.33
CA VAL A 72 3.25 2.86 -4.36
C VAL A 72 3.33 2.34 -5.78
N PRO A 73 4.40 2.67 -6.51
CA PRO A 73 4.50 2.26 -7.90
C PRO A 73 4.85 0.79 -8.03
N ARG A 74 4.46 0.21 -9.16
CA ARG A 74 4.84 -1.14 -9.48
C ARG A 74 6.34 -1.19 -9.77
N LYS A 75 7.03 -2.16 -9.18
CA LYS A 75 8.44 -2.36 -9.47
C LYS A 75 8.59 -3.33 -10.62
N ASP A 76 9.08 -2.83 -11.71
CA ASP A 76 9.44 -3.70 -12.82
C ASP A 76 10.86 -4.14 -12.62
N ARG A 77 11.07 -5.07 -12.65
CA ARG A 77 12.37 -5.43 -12.57
C ARG A 77 12.93 -5.74 -12.90
#